data_9066b000d65c63b160272b4827a857a7
#
_entry.id   9066b000d65c63b160272b4827a857a7
#
_cell.length_a   1.000
_cell.length_b   1.000
_cell.length_c   1.000
_cell.angle_alpha   90.00
_cell.angle_beta   90.00
_cell.angle_gamma   90.00
#
_symmetry.space_group_name_H-M   'P 1'
#
loop_
_entity.id
_entity.type
_entity.pdbx_description
1 polymer ?
#
loop_
_entity_poly.entity_id
_entity_poly.type
_entity_poly.pdbx_seq_one_letter_code
_entity_poly.pdbx_strand_id
1 'polypeptide(L)'
;MTKEKAALILKYGRTALGIAGLILTPALSYLLFEDVTGNLPEIPFSMALLNICWIGVLYLAAFLVSGRSRISIPLISLLLLALSIGEAFVMEFRSRPIMLWDVLAISTAVSVTKNYRFDLSPEMIRAIGLVVFLNLVLFLCPVRLKGKKLHLTAAGAGTAVIAGFVLFFYAWIVPVKDLCLNMWDVSSTYGSLGYMLSTAISVRYLKAEKPQGYSLAEIQKIYEQIKAEGANQETGKDQPVSPVNVICIMNESLSDLSVVGEFETNQPYFPFISSLRENTVRGNLCMPVFGAMTSNSEFEFLTGDSMALLPAGTSAYQFQVKPGMKTLVSTMEDQGYRTVAVHPYPRENWNRNYVYESMGFDEFLDENAFEGAQILRAYVDDQGDYEKLVQLVEEKDDPEEKLFIFNVTMKNHGGYETQYENFDQQVWLTGELEGKYPQTDQYLSLMLESDQAFRWLIEYFQNCDEPTMIVLFGDHQPAVEDEFFDEIYGESSDLVHTRDRLMWYKTPFLIWTNYENEAEDLGDLGAIYLGSLMLQEAGLEMTPYNSFLLEMKEELPVIHMLGGYDQEGNYYSWEQLEGENNPYHSRVEDYEDLVYNHLFDSSVYRPMFSLWESPEK
;
A
#
# COMPACT_ATOMS: atom_id res chain seq x y z
N MET A 1 -50.22 -44.66 14.23
CA MET A 1 -49.54 -44.14 13.01
C MET A 1 -48.69 -45.26 12.43
N THR A 2 -48.89 -45.66 11.19
CA THR A 2 -48.09 -46.76 10.59
C THR A 2 -46.64 -46.32 10.43
N LYS A 3 -45.68 -47.28 10.52
CA LYS A 3 -44.24 -47.02 10.36
C LYS A 3 -43.95 -46.27 9.03
N GLU A 4 -44.68 -46.55 7.99
CA GLU A 4 -44.54 -45.90 6.68
C GLU A 4 -44.96 -44.39 6.71
N LYS A 5 -46.09 -44.06 7.40
CA LYS A 5 -46.51 -42.66 7.57
C LYS A 5 -45.49 -41.88 8.41
N ALA A 6 -44.91 -42.48 9.45
CA ALA A 6 -43.90 -41.85 10.27
C ALA A 6 -42.59 -41.62 9.46
N ALA A 7 -42.16 -42.58 8.64
CA ALA A 7 -40.99 -42.43 7.76
C ALA A 7 -41.20 -41.36 6.70
N LEU A 8 -42.42 -41.25 6.14
CA LEU A 8 -42.76 -40.23 5.15
C LEU A 8 -42.78 -38.81 5.75
N ILE A 9 -43.37 -38.64 6.93
CA ILE A 9 -43.37 -37.37 7.68
C ILE A 9 -41.95 -36.97 8.03
N LEU A 10 -41.09 -37.87 8.48
CA LEU A 10 -39.69 -37.60 8.79
C LEU A 10 -38.90 -37.18 7.55
N LYS A 11 -39.14 -37.82 6.40
CA LYS A 11 -38.52 -37.49 5.12
C LYS A 11 -38.92 -36.09 4.65
N TYR A 12 -40.21 -35.74 4.67
CA TYR A 12 -40.66 -34.39 4.28
C TYR A 12 -40.20 -33.34 5.28
N GLY A 13 -40.23 -33.62 6.58
CA GLY A 13 -39.69 -32.71 7.60
C GLY A 13 -38.21 -32.40 7.39
N ARG A 14 -37.37 -33.43 7.11
CA ARG A 14 -35.94 -33.24 6.79
C ARG A 14 -35.75 -32.41 5.53
N THR A 15 -36.54 -32.65 4.48
CA THR A 15 -36.44 -31.88 3.23
C THR A 15 -36.85 -30.42 3.47
N ALA A 16 -37.94 -30.18 4.19
CA ALA A 16 -38.40 -28.84 4.53
C ALA A 16 -37.38 -28.09 5.38
N LEU A 17 -36.79 -28.73 6.38
CA LEU A 17 -35.71 -28.16 7.21
C LEU A 17 -34.46 -27.86 6.35
N GLY A 18 -34.13 -28.73 5.40
CA GLY A 18 -33.01 -28.50 4.49
C GLY A 18 -33.24 -27.32 3.53
N ILE A 19 -34.47 -27.13 3.04
CA ILE A 19 -34.85 -25.95 2.22
C ILE A 19 -34.81 -24.68 3.07
N ALA A 20 -35.40 -24.71 4.28
CA ALA A 20 -35.32 -23.60 5.21
C ALA A 20 -33.86 -23.24 5.55
N GLY A 21 -33.00 -24.26 5.74
CA GLY A 21 -31.57 -24.06 5.93
C GLY A 21 -30.91 -23.35 4.75
N LEU A 22 -31.19 -23.77 3.50
CA LEU A 22 -30.64 -23.07 2.32
C LEU A 22 -31.04 -21.60 2.24
N ILE A 23 -32.27 -21.26 2.69
CA ILE A 23 -32.79 -19.89 2.67
C ILE A 23 -32.21 -19.05 3.81
N LEU A 24 -32.07 -19.63 5.00
CA LEU A 24 -31.67 -18.89 6.21
C LEU A 24 -30.15 -18.82 6.41
N THR A 25 -29.39 -19.77 5.83
CA THR A 25 -27.92 -19.80 6.00
C THR A 25 -27.23 -18.51 5.52
N PRO A 26 -27.61 -17.85 4.42
CA PRO A 26 -27.03 -16.57 4.04
C PRO A 26 -27.13 -15.49 5.13
N ALA A 27 -28.31 -15.37 5.75
CA ALA A 27 -28.53 -14.39 6.83
C ALA A 27 -27.74 -14.75 8.10
N LEU A 28 -27.67 -16.05 8.46
CA LEU A 28 -26.85 -16.50 9.58
C LEU A 28 -25.35 -16.27 9.31
N SER A 29 -24.89 -16.53 8.09
CA SER A 29 -23.50 -16.29 7.71
C SER A 29 -23.14 -14.80 7.76
N TYR A 30 -24.03 -13.92 7.31
CA TYR A 30 -23.89 -12.48 7.45
C TYR A 30 -23.76 -12.06 8.93
N LEU A 31 -24.70 -12.49 9.77
CA LEU A 31 -24.66 -12.14 11.20
C LEU A 31 -23.39 -12.60 11.90
N LEU A 32 -22.91 -13.82 11.58
CA LEU A 32 -21.67 -14.33 12.17
C LEU A 32 -20.43 -13.64 11.64
N PHE A 33 -20.44 -13.25 10.36
CA PHE A 33 -19.33 -12.54 9.74
C PHE A 33 -19.13 -11.17 10.40
N GLU A 34 -20.19 -10.34 10.40
CA GLU A 34 -20.12 -8.97 10.92
C GLU A 34 -20.04 -8.93 12.48
N ASP A 35 -20.44 -10.01 13.18
CA ASP A 35 -20.21 -10.15 14.61
C ASP A 35 -18.72 -10.42 14.93
N VAL A 36 -18.02 -11.20 14.10
CA VAL A 36 -16.59 -11.48 14.23
C VAL A 36 -15.75 -10.24 13.91
N THR A 37 -16.15 -9.44 12.94
CA THR A 37 -15.46 -8.20 12.54
C THR A 37 -15.84 -6.99 13.38
N GLY A 38 -16.85 -7.11 14.23
CA GLY A 38 -17.33 -6.02 15.10
C GLY A 38 -18.25 -5.00 14.43
N ASN A 39 -18.52 -5.11 13.12
CA ASN A 39 -19.25 -4.12 12.34
C ASN A 39 -20.79 -4.18 12.53
N LEU A 40 -21.30 -5.27 13.08
CA LEU A 40 -22.75 -5.56 13.12
C LEU A 40 -23.62 -4.42 13.70
N PRO A 41 -23.20 -3.67 14.74
CA PRO A 41 -23.99 -2.57 15.28
C PRO A 41 -24.09 -1.35 14.37
N GLU A 42 -23.16 -1.15 13.47
CA GLU A 42 -23.03 0.06 12.64
C GLU A 42 -23.71 -0.06 11.29
N ILE A 43 -24.01 -1.29 10.83
CA ILE A 43 -24.55 -1.53 9.50
C ILE A 43 -26.07 -1.27 9.46
N PRO A 44 -26.56 -0.30 8.66
CA PRO A 44 -27.99 -0.05 8.48
C PRO A 44 -28.72 -1.27 7.92
N PHE A 45 -29.98 -1.47 8.31
CA PHE A 45 -30.79 -2.63 7.87
C PHE A 45 -30.83 -2.79 6.33
N SER A 46 -30.89 -1.69 5.58
CA SER A 46 -30.90 -1.75 4.10
C SER A 46 -29.59 -2.28 3.53
N MET A 47 -28.45 -1.99 4.17
CA MET A 47 -27.13 -2.49 3.78
C MET A 47 -26.96 -3.95 4.22
N ALA A 48 -27.43 -4.30 5.41
CA ALA A 48 -27.51 -5.69 5.88
C ALA A 48 -28.25 -6.60 4.89
N LEU A 49 -29.37 -6.13 4.35
CA LEU A 49 -30.15 -6.87 3.36
C LEU A 49 -29.33 -7.10 2.05
N LEU A 50 -28.60 -6.10 1.58
CA LEU A 50 -27.74 -6.21 0.39
C LEU A 50 -26.59 -7.20 0.62
N ASN A 51 -25.96 -7.18 1.80
CA ASN A 51 -24.93 -8.17 2.19
C ASN A 51 -25.52 -9.59 2.16
N ILE A 52 -26.68 -9.80 2.76
CA ILE A 52 -27.38 -11.09 2.76
C ILE A 52 -27.70 -11.55 1.33
N CYS A 53 -28.10 -10.64 0.43
CA CYS A 53 -28.35 -10.96 -0.98
C CYS A 53 -27.06 -11.42 -1.67
N TRP A 54 -25.92 -10.74 -1.48
CA TRP A 54 -24.66 -11.14 -2.07
C TRP A 54 -24.15 -12.47 -1.52
N ILE A 55 -24.24 -12.69 -0.21
CA ILE A 55 -23.95 -14.01 0.39
C ILE A 55 -24.89 -15.07 -0.20
N GLY A 56 -26.18 -14.74 -0.38
CA GLY A 56 -27.18 -15.60 -1.01
C GLY A 56 -26.79 -15.99 -2.44
N VAL A 57 -26.19 -15.07 -3.22
CA VAL A 57 -25.65 -15.36 -4.56
C VAL A 57 -24.56 -16.42 -4.48
N LEU A 58 -23.63 -16.33 -3.51
CA LEU A 58 -22.57 -17.34 -3.34
C LEU A 58 -23.15 -18.73 -3.01
N TYR A 59 -24.10 -18.81 -2.07
CA TYR A 59 -24.77 -20.07 -1.73
C TYR A 59 -25.56 -20.66 -2.90
N LEU A 60 -26.27 -19.80 -3.63
CA LEU A 60 -27.04 -20.21 -4.82
C LEU A 60 -26.11 -20.74 -5.91
N ALA A 61 -25.03 -20.02 -6.22
CA ALA A 61 -24.05 -20.44 -7.22
C ALA A 61 -23.42 -21.81 -6.87
N ALA A 62 -22.96 -21.98 -5.63
CA ALA A 62 -22.41 -23.23 -5.15
C ALA A 62 -23.43 -24.39 -5.16
N PHE A 63 -24.71 -24.10 -4.87
CA PHE A 63 -25.77 -25.09 -4.95
C PHE A 63 -26.11 -25.48 -6.38
N LEU A 64 -26.15 -24.52 -7.32
CA LEU A 64 -26.39 -24.78 -8.73
C LEU A 64 -25.27 -25.62 -9.37
N VAL A 65 -24.03 -25.35 -9.01
CA VAL A 65 -22.87 -26.13 -9.48
C VAL A 65 -22.89 -27.56 -8.91
N SER A 66 -23.05 -27.70 -7.59
CA SER A 66 -22.97 -29.01 -6.93
C SER A 66 -24.26 -29.84 -7.04
N GLY A 67 -25.42 -29.19 -7.16
CA GLY A 67 -26.74 -29.81 -7.06
C GLY A 67 -27.06 -30.41 -5.70
N ARG A 68 -26.25 -30.08 -4.64
CA ARG A 68 -26.31 -30.73 -3.33
C ARG A 68 -26.02 -29.74 -2.20
N SER A 69 -27.01 -29.56 -1.29
CA SER A 69 -26.82 -28.72 -0.11
C SER A 69 -25.72 -29.21 0.83
N ARG A 70 -25.44 -30.51 0.89
CA ARG A 70 -24.34 -31.11 1.66
C ARG A 70 -22.94 -30.68 1.21
N ILE A 71 -22.82 -30.10 0.02
CA ILE A 71 -21.57 -29.58 -0.52
C ILE A 71 -21.58 -28.07 -0.46
N SER A 72 -22.64 -27.44 -0.96
CA SER A 72 -22.71 -25.97 -1.06
C SER A 72 -22.71 -25.27 0.28
N ILE A 73 -23.45 -25.81 1.29
CA ILE A 73 -23.54 -25.16 2.59
C ILE A 73 -22.19 -25.20 3.32
N PRO A 74 -21.55 -26.35 3.54
CA PRO A 74 -20.24 -26.38 4.18
C PRO A 74 -19.18 -25.59 3.42
N LEU A 75 -19.15 -25.68 2.09
CA LEU A 75 -18.17 -24.96 1.28
C LEU A 75 -18.22 -23.46 1.54
N ILE A 76 -19.39 -22.84 1.42
CA ILE A 76 -19.51 -21.40 1.55
C ILE A 76 -19.44 -20.95 3.01
N SER A 77 -20.09 -21.66 3.96
CA SER A 77 -20.05 -21.28 5.36
C SER A 77 -18.66 -21.36 5.98
N LEU A 78 -17.86 -22.37 5.60
CA LEU A 78 -16.46 -22.48 6.06
C LEU A 78 -15.55 -21.45 5.39
N LEU A 79 -15.80 -21.15 4.09
CA LEU A 79 -15.06 -20.09 3.39
C LEU A 79 -15.32 -18.73 4.04
N LEU A 80 -16.59 -18.38 4.32
CA LEU A 80 -16.96 -17.12 4.97
C LEU A 80 -16.44 -17.03 6.41
N LEU A 81 -16.44 -18.14 7.15
CA LEU A 81 -15.86 -18.21 8.50
C LEU A 81 -14.35 -17.96 8.45
N ALA A 82 -13.63 -18.62 7.53
CA ALA A 82 -12.19 -18.40 7.38
C ALA A 82 -11.88 -16.95 6.98
N LEU A 83 -12.69 -16.39 6.09
CA LEU A 83 -12.55 -15.01 5.65
C LEU A 83 -12.85 -14.01 6.78
N SER A 84 -13.90 -14.22 7.61
CA SER A 84 -14.21 -13.31 8.73
C SER A 84 -13.13 -13.32 9.82
N ILE A 85 -12.57 -14.51 10.13
CA ILE A 85 -11.44 -14.60 11.07
C ILE A 85 -10.20 -13.92 10.50
N GLY A 86 -9.89 -14.17 9.22
CA GLY A 86 -8.79 -13.52 8.53
C GLY A 86 -8.96 -11.99 8.47
N GLU A 87 -10.17 -11.51 8.19
CA GLU A 87 -10.52 -10.10 8.19
C GLU A 87 -10.27 -9.44 9.55
N ALA A 88 -10.74 -10.06 10.63
CA ALA A 88 -10.56 -9.53 11.98
C ALA A 88 -9.07 -9.38 12.33
N PHE A 89 -8.24 -10.37 11.99
CA PHE A 89 -6.78 -10.25 12.20
C PHE A 89 -6.12 -9.21 11.28
N VAL A 90 -6.54 -9.11 10.03
CA VAL A 90 -5.97 -8.10 9.12
C VAL A 90 -6.35 -6.69 9.58
N MET A 91 -7.57 -6.48 10.06
CA MET A 91 -7.99 -5.22 10.68
C MET A 91 -7.17 -4.90 11.92
N GLU A 92 -6.92 -5.89 12.80
CA GLU A 92 -6.11 -5.72 14.01
C GLU A 92 -4.66 -5.32 13.68
N PHE A 93 -4.04 -5.92 12.64
CA PHE A 93 -2.62 -5.70 12.32
C PHE A 93 -2.35 -4.63 11.28
N ARG A 94 -3.32 -4.27 10.45
CA ARG A 94 -3.13 -3.34 9.32
C ARG A 94 -4.11 -2.17 9.32
N SER A 95 -5.04 -2.12 10.27
CA SER A 95 -6.10 -1.10 10.37
C SER A 95 -6.88 -0.89 9.05
N ARG A 96 -6.88 -1.89 8.16
CA ARG A 96 -7.63 -1.87 6.90
C ARG A 96 -8.23 -3.23 6.56
N PRO A 97 -9.39 -3.29 5.87
CA PRO A 97 -10.04 -4.54 5.50
C PRO A 97 -9.26 -5.30 4.41
N ILE A 98 -9.48 -6.64 4.34
CA ILE A 98 -9.05 -7.44 3.19
C ILE A 98 -9.81 -7.00 1.94
N MET A 99 -9.08 -6.51 0.96
CA MET A 99 -9.62 -6.10 -0.33
C MET A 99 -9.63 -7.27 -1.33
N LEU A 100 -10.42 -7.13 -2.39
CA LEU A 100 -10.55 -8.18 -3.41
C LEU A 100 -9.20 -8.57 -4.06
N TRP A 101 -8.31 -7.64 -4.21
CA TRP A 101 -6.96 -7.83 -4.77
C TRP A 101 -5.93 -8.39 -3.78
N ASP A 102 -6.15 -8.32 -2.47
CA ASP A 102 -5.24 -8.93 -1.48
C ASP A 102 -5.14 -10.46 -1.64
N VAL A 103 -6.07 -11.07 -2.36
CA VAL A 103 -5.98 -12.50 -2.74
C VAL A 103 -4.69 -12.81 -3.50
N LEU A 104 -4.15 -11.86 -4.27
CA LEU A 104 -2.89 -12.02 -5.00
C LEU A 104 -1.68 -11.87 -4.09
N ALA A 105 -1.80 -11.14 -2.97
CA ALA A 105 -0.76 -10.96 -1.97
C ALA A 105 -0.79 -12.01 -0.83
N ILE A 106 -1.59 -13.08 -0.95
CA ILE A 106 -1.73 -14.12 0.09
C ILE A 106 -0.37 -14.75 0.48
N SER A 107 0.54 -14.96 -0.48
CA SER A 107 1.87 -15.52 -0.21
C SER A 107 2.68 -14.60 0.71
N THR A 108 2.65 -13.30 0.46
CA THR A 108 3.29 -12.27 1.29
C THR A 108 2.66 -12.24 2.68
N ALA A 109 1.32 -12.22 2.76
CA ALA A 109 0.63 -12.24 4.04
C ALA A 109 1.00 -13.47 4.89
N VAL A 110 1.09 -14.67 4.28
CA VAL A 110 1.47 -15.90 4.98
C VAL A 110 2.92 -15.87 5.48
N SER A 111 3.84 -15.23 4.75
CA SER A 111 5.26 -15.19 5.16
C SER A 111 5.48 -14.39 6.45
N VAL A 112 4.73 -13.31 6.65
CA VAL A 112 4.84 -12.44 7.84
C VAL A 112 4.05 -12.96 9.05
N THR A 113 3.12 -13.93 8.89
CA THR A 113 2.27 -14.44 9.99
C THR A 113 3.05 -15.03 11.15
N LYS A 114 4.30 -15.49 10.94
CA LYS A 114 5.15 -16.04 11.98
C LYS A 114 5.51 -15.04 13.09
N ASN A 115 5.44 -13.75 12.77
CA ASN A 115 5.84 -12.65 13.65
C ASN A 115 4.67 -12.10 14.49
N TYR A 116 3.45 -12.60 14.27
CA TYR A 116 2.24 -12.14 14.95
C TYR A 116 1.66 -13.23 15.85
N ARG A 117 1.03 -12.81 16.95
CA ARG A 117 0.24 -13.68 17.81
C ARG A 117 -1.21 -13.68 17.34
N PHE A 118 -1.82 -14.84 17.25
CA PHE A 118 -3.19 -15.04 16.80
C PHE A 118 -4.03 -15.58 17.94
N ASP A 119 -4.63 -14.69 18.74
CA ASP A 119 -5.51 -15.06 19.82
C ASP A 119 -6.98 -15.02 19.34
N LEU A 120 -7.68 -16.14 19.52
CA LEU A 120 -9.07 -16.22 19.09
C LEU A 120 -9.99 -15.48 20.07
N SER A 121 -10.70 -14.48 19.57
CA SER A 121 -11.70 -13.76 20.36
C SER A 121 -12.90 -14.63 20.75
N PRO A 122 -13.68 -14.26 21.77
CA PRO A 122 -14.92 -14.96 22.12
C PRO A 122 -15.92 -15.03 20.96
N GLU A 123 -15.96 -14.01 20.10
CA GLU A 123 -16.81 -13.93 18.90
C GLU A 123 -16.38 -14.98 17.87
N MET A 124 -15.08 -15.11 17.61
CA MET A 124 -14.52 -16.11 16.70
C MET A 124 -14.84 -17.54 17.20
N ILE A 125 -14.64 -17.81 18.48
CA ILE A 125 -14.94 -19.13 19.08
C ILE A 125 -16.45 -19.43 18.96
N ARG A 126 -17.31 -18.46 19.23
CA ARG A 126 -18.77 -18.57 19.07
C ARG A 126 -19.13 -18.88 17.62
N ALA A 127 -18.58 -18.13 16.65
CA ALA A 127 -18.84 -18.33 15.23
C ALA A 127 -18.40 -19.72 14.74
N ILE A 128 -17.21 -20.19 15.14
CA ILE A 128 -16.75 -21.55 14.84
C ILE A 128 -17.73 -22.60 15.35
N GLY A 129 -18.15 -22.49 16.60
CA GLY A 129 -19.10 -23.42 17.21
C GLY A 129 -20.45 -23.46 16.49
N LEU A 130 -21.00 -22.29 16.14
CA LEU A 130 -22.29 -22.16 15.46
C LEU A 130 -22.21 -22.67 14.00
N VAL A 131 -21.16 -22.36 13.26
CA VAL A 131 -20.97 -22.87 11.89
C VAL A 131 -20.83 -24.38 11.88
N VAL A 132 -20.05 -24.96 12.79
CA VAL A 132 -19.91 -26.43 12.92
C VAL A 132 -21.27 -27.07 13.25
N PHE A 133 -21.99 -26.53 14.23
CA PHE A 133 -23.32 -27.03 14.61
C PHE A 133 -24.32 -26.95 13.45
N LEU A 134 -24.39 -25.80 12.76
CA LEU A 134 -25.26 -25.60 11.61
C LEU A 134 -24.98 -26.62 10.50
N ASN A 135 -23.70 -26.82 10.18
CA ASN A 135 -23.28 -27.79 9.15
C ASN A 135 -23.66 -29.22 9.53
N LEU A 136 -23.49 -29.61 10.79
CA LEU A 136 -23.89 -30.96 11.27
C LEU A 136 -25.41 -31.16 11.14
N VAL A 137 -26.22 -30.17 11.55
CA VAL A 137 -27.69 -30.23 11.45
C VAL A 137 -28.14 -30.33 10.00
N LEU A 138 -27.63 -29.43 9.13
CA LEU A 138 -28.06 -29.38 7.72
C LEU A 138 -27.49 -30.54 6.90
N PHE A 139 -26.39 -31.14 7.30
CA PHE A 139 -25.88 -32.38 6.71
C PHE A 139 -26.86 -33.55 6.87
N LEU A 140 -27.62 -33.57 7.97
CA LEU A 140 -28.68 -34.58 8.22
C LEU A 140 -29.97 -34.29 7.40
N CYS A 141 -30.11 -33.09 6.85
CA CYS A 141 -31.31 -32.62 6.14
C CYS A 141 -31.00 -32.24 4.67
N PRO A 142 -30.51 -33.18 3.83
CA PRO A 142 -30.01 -32.84 2.51
C PRO A 142 -31.10 -32.47 1.51
N VAL A 143 -30.84 -31.40 0.76
CA VAL A 143 -31.55 -31.04 -0.46
C VAL A 143 -30.69 -31.42 -1.66
N ARG A 144 -31.29 -32.07 -2.67
CA ARG A 144 -30.58 -32.51 -3.86
C ARG A 144 -31.46 -32.34 -5.10
N LEU A 145 -30.91 -31.75 -6.15
CA LEU A 145 -31.49 -31.74 -7.49
C LEU A 145 -31.29 -33.11 -8.13
N LYS A 146 -32.39 -33.82 -8.33
CA LYS A 146 -32.37 -35.17 -8.89
C LYS A 146 -32.67 -35.17 -10.38
N GLY A 147 -31.77 -35.74 -11.18
CA GLY A 147 -31.91 -35.87 -12.63
C GLY A 147 -31.25 -34.70 -13.40
N LYS A 148 -30.53 -35.05 -14.46
CA LYS A 148 -29.73 -34.12 -15.27
C LYS A 148 -30.59 -32.97 -15.85
N LYS A 149 -31.83 -33.28 -16.29
CA LYS A 149 -32.74 -32.25 -16.85
C LYS A 149 -33.15 -31.21 -15.83
N LEU A 150 -33.54 -31.64 -14.59
CA LEU A 150 -33.91 -30.71 -13.51
C LEU A 150 -32.72 -29.86 -13.07
N HIS A 151 -31.54 -30.49 -12.97
CA HIS A 151 -30.32 -29.74 -12.59
C HIS A 151 -29.98 -28.69 -13.66
N LEU A 152 -30.02 -29.04 -14.94
CA LEU A 152 -29.71 -28.10 -16.03
C LEU A 152 -30.73 -26.94 -16.08
N THR A 153 -32.03 -27.23 -15.90
CA THR A 153 -33.08 -26.23 -15.87
C THR A 153 -32.91 -25.29 -14.65
N ALA A 154 -32.64 -25.86 -13.46
CA ALA A 154 -32.38 -25.09 -12.27
C ALA A 154 -31.11 -24.22 -12.38
N ALA A 155 -30.04 -24.78 -12.97
CA ALA A 155 -28.82 -24.05 -13.26
C ALA A 155 -29.07 -22.85 -14.18
N GLY A 156 -29.77 -23.06 -15.32
CA GLY A 156 -30.11 -21.99 -16.25
C GLY A 156 -30.97 -20.88 -15.60
N ALA A 157 -32.05 -21.27 -14.89
CA ALA A 157 -32.91 -20.31 -14.21
C ALA A 157 -32.16 -19.57 -13.10
N GLY A 158 -31.37 -20.30 -12.30
CA GLY A 158 -30.60 -19.67 -11.21
C GLY A 158 -29.50 -18.75 -11.73
N THR A 159 -28.81 -19.11 -12.82
CA THR A 159 -27.84 -18.19 -13.46
C THR A 159 -28.52 -16.94 -13.98
N ALA A 160 -29.73 -17.04 -14.54
CA ALA A 160 -30.49 -15.87 -14.98
C ALA A 160 -30.89 -14.97 -13.80
N VAL A 161 -31.25 -15.55 -12.65
CA VAL A 161 -31.56 -14.79 -11.42
C VAL A 161 -30.31 -14.09 -10.91
N ILE A 162 -29.15 -14.76 -10.84
CA ILE A 162 -27.88 -14.17 -10.42
C ILE A 162 -27.51 -13.01 -11.36
N ALA A 163 -27.51 -13.25 -12.70
CA ALA A 163 -27.19 -12.22 -13.68
C ALA A 163 -28.15 -11.01 -13.59
N GLY A 164 -29.44 -11.27 -13.43
CA GLY A 164 -30.45 -10.22 -13.24
C GLY A 164 -30.21 -9.40 -11.96
N PHE A 165 -29.85 -10.06 -10.85
CA PHE A 165 -29.50 -9.36 -9.61
C PHE A 165 -28.24 -8.53 -9.77
N VAL A 166 -27.16 -9.08 -10.36
CA VAL A 166 -25.90 -8.36 -10.58
C VAL A 166 -26.12 -7.15 -11.47
N LEU A 167 -26.81 -7.30 -12.60
CA LEU A 167 -27.15 -6.17 -13.47
C LEU A 167 -27.99 -5.12 -12.76
N PHE A 168 -29.03 -5.52 -12.01
CA PHE A 168 -29.86 -4.61 -11.25
C PHE A 168 -29.06 -3.89 -10.15
N PHE A 169 -28.16 -4.57 -9.48
CA PHE A 169 -27.28 -3.99 -8.44
C PHE A 169 -26.42 -2.89 -9.02
N TYR A 170 -25.62 -3.17 -10.06
CA TYR A 170 -24.70 -2.16 -10.60
C TYR A 170 -25.37 -1.08 -11.43
N ALA A 171 -26.45 -1.40 -12.16
CA ALA A 171 -27.12 -0.43 -13.01
C ALA A 171 -28.13 0.47 -12.27
N TRP A 172 -28.62 0.04 -11.10
CA TRP A 172 -29.70 0.76 -10.41
C TRP A 172 -29.44 0.98 -8.93
N ILE A 173 -29.07 -0.07 -8.15
CA ILE A 173 -28.90 0.09 -6.69
C ILE A 173 -27.70 0.99 -6.40
N VAL A 174 -26.53 0.71 -7.01
CA VAL A 174 -25.29 1.47 -6.78
C VAL A 174 -25.48 2.95 -7.11
N PRO A 175 -25.98 3.35 -8.30
CA PRO A 175 -26.17 4.77 -8.61
C PRO A 175 -27.26 5.45 -7.76
N VAL A 176 -28.42 4.79 -7.53
CA VAL A 176 -29.54 5.40 -6.77
C VAL A 176 -29.23 5.63 -5.31
N LYS A 177 -28.38 4.76 -4.72
CA LYS A 177 -27.97 4.86 -3.32
C LYS A 177 -26.61 5.54 -3.14
N ASP A 178 -25.99 5.95 -4.24
CA ASP A 178 -24.66 6.52 -4.27
C ASP A 178 -23.63 5.69 -3.50
N LEU A 179 -23.63 4.38 -3.79
CA LEU A 179 -22.75 3.45 -3.11
C LEU A 179 -21.34 3.52 -3.71
N CYS A 180 -20.42 4.08 -2.95
CA CYS A 180 -19.00 4.17 -3.27
C CYS A 180 -18.16 3.71 -2.07
N LEU A 181 -16.91 3.40 -2.30
CA LEU A 181 -15.94 3.25 -1.23
C LEU A 181 -15.40 4.64 -0.87
N ASN A 182 -15.39 4.97 0.41
CA ASN A 182 -14.58 6.08 0.86
C ASN A 182 -13.12 5.66 0.81
N MET A 183 -12.39 6.21 -0.14
CA MET A 183 -11.01 5.86 -0.45
C MET A 183 -10.04 6.28 0.66
N TRP A 184 -10.43 7.27 1.45
CA TRP A 184 -9.67 7.85 2.54
C TRP A 184 -9.81 7.05 3.83
N ASP A 185 -10.96 6.39 3.97
CA ASP A 185 -11.29 5.57 5.12
C ASP A 185 -12.10 4.36 4.66
N VAL A 186 -11.36 3.42 4.09
CA VAL A 186 -11.94 2.17 3.60
C VAL A 186 -12.52 1.35 4.76
N SER A 187 -11.90 1.44 5.93
CA SER A 187 -12.33 0.72 7.14
C SER A 187 -13.70 1.18 7.60
N SER A 188 -13.95 2.49 7.70
CA SER A 188 -15.26 3.04 7.99
C SER A 188 -16.32 2.64 6.95
N THR A 189 -15.95 2.58 5.66
CA THR A 189 -16.87 2.12 4.61
C THR A 189 -17.24 0.64 4.81
N TYR A 190 -16.27 -0.22 5.10
CA TYR A 190 -16.53 -1.64 5.37
C TYR A 190 -17.32 -1.81 6.67
N GLY A 191 -17.06 -1.00 7.69
CA GLY A 191 -17.84 -0.94 8.93
C GLY A 191 -19.31 -0.56 8.71
N SER A 192 -19.56 0.47 7.93
CA SER A 192 -20.92 1.01 7.71
C SER A 192 -21.73 0.29 6.62
N LEU A 193 -21.10 -0.22 5.58
CA LEU A 193 -21.76 -0.94 4.48
C LEU A 193 -21.78 -2.45 4.69
N GLY A 194 -20.85 -3.01 5.46
CA GLY A 194 -20.61 -4.44 5.62
C GLY A 194 -19.69 -5.02 4.57
N TYR A 195 -18.97 -6.09 4.93
CA TYR A 195 -17.86 -6.64 4.16
C TYR A 195 -18.24 -7.08 2.75
N MET A 196 -19.32 -7.90 2.60
CA MET A 196 -19.66 -8.45 1.29
C MET A 196 -20.19 -7.41 0.31
N LEU A 197 -20.90 -6.39 0.82
CA LEU A 197 -21.38 -5.29 0.00
C LEU A 197 -20.21 -4.42 -0.46
N SER A 198 -19.32 -4.05 0.45
CA SER A 198 -18.13 -3.27 0.14
C SER A 198 -17.21 -4.01 -0.85
N THR A 199 -17.00 -5.33 -0.65
CA THR A 199 -16.28 -6.17 -1.62
C THR A 199 -16.97 -6.19 -3.00
N ALA A 200 -18.29 -6.24 -3.06
CA ALA A 200 -19.01 -6.16 -4.34
C ALA A 200 -18.83 -4.78 -5.01
N ILE A 201 -18.85 -3.71 -4.24
CA ILE A 201 -18.63 -2.35 -4.77
C ILE A 201 -17.18 -2.22 -5.25
N SER A 202 -16.18 -2.81 -4.55
CA SER A 202 -14.76 -2.72 -4.90
C SER A 202 -14.42 -3.29 -6.28
N VAL A 203 -15.27 -4.17 -6.84
CA VAL A 203 -15.11 -4.67 -8.22
C VAL A 203 -15.03 -3.54 -9.26
N ARG A 204 -15.66 -2.39 -9.00
CA ARG A 204 -15.63 -1.23 -9.90
C ARG A 204 -14.24 -0.60 -9.99
N TYR A 205 -13.44 -0.74 -8.95
CA TYR A 205 -12.10 -0.16 -8.82
C TYR A 205 -10.99 -1.11 -9.28
N LEU A 206 -11.32 -2.30 -9.80
CA LEU A 206 -10.33 -3.22 -10.37
C LEU A 206 -9.73 -2.74 -11.69
N LYS A 207 -10.33 -1.74 -12.30
CA LYS A 207 -9.87 -1.19 -13.58
C LYS A 207 -9.79 0.33 -13.42
N ALA A 208 -8.61 0.88 -13.70
CA ALA A 208 -8.45 2.32 -13.80
C ALA A 208 -9.37 2.87 -14.91
N GLU A 209 -10.03 3.96 -14.62
CA GLU A 209 -10.81 4.69 -15.61
C GLU A 209 -9.85 5.43 -16.54
N LYS A 210 -10.15 5.38 -17.84
CA LYS A 210 -9.36 6.12 -18.83
C LYS A 210 -9.67 7.61 -18.68
N PRO A 211 -8.64 8.49 -18.52
CA PRO A 211 -8.86 9.92 -18.40
C PRO A 211 -9.69 10.49 -19.58
N GLN A 212 -10.49 11.50 -19.30
CA GLN A 212 -11.32 12.14 -20.33
C GLN A 212 -10.42 12.89 -21.31
N GLY A 213 -10.54 12.63 -22.58
CA GLY A 213 -9.70 13.27 -23.60
C GLY A 213 -8.41 12.52 -23.93
N TYR A 214 -7.98 11.59 -23.10
CA TYR A 214 -6.74 10.84 -23.31
C TYR A 214 -6.60 10.25 -24.71
N SER A 215 -5.46 10.52 -25.33
CA SER A 215 -5.00 9.87 -26.57
C SER A 215 -3.48 9.87 -26.65
N LEU A 216 -2.90 8.97 -27.46
CA LEU A 216 -1.46 9.02 -27.75
C LEU A 216 -1.01 10.33 -28.41
N ALA A 217 -1.91 11.01 -29.13
CA ALA A 217 -1.61 12.31 -29.73
C ALA A 217 -1.47 13.41 -28.66
N GLU A 218 -2.22 13.31 -27.55
CA GLU A 218 -2.07 14.24 -26.42
C GLU A 218 -0.74 13.99 -25.71
N ILE A 219 -0.39 12.73 -25.42
CA ILE A 219 0.94 12.37 -24.88
C ILE A 219 2.09 12.91 -25.74
N GLN A 220 1.98 12.80 -27.07
CA GLN A 220 2.98 13.35 -28.00
C GLN A 220 3.04 14.87 -27.93
N LYS A 221 1.92 15.54 -27.77
CA LYS A 221 1.86 16.99 -27.62
C LYS A 221 2.53 17.44 -26.32
N ILE A 222 2.25 16.78 -25.18
CA ILE A 222 2.92 17.03 -23.91
C ILE A 222 4.44 16.85 -24.05
N TYR A 223 4.89 15.75 -24.69
CA TYR A 223 6.30 15.51 -24.98
C TYR A 223 6.96 16.64 -25.79
N GLU A 224 6.30 17.10 -26.87
CA GLU A 224 6.85 18.17 -27.70
C GLU A 224 6.86 19.53 -26.98
N GLN A 225 5.93 19.77 -26.07
CA GLN A 225 5.93 20.96 -25.20
C GLN A 225 7.13 20.94 -24.26
N ILE A 226 7.34 19.87 -23.49
CA ILE A 226 8.50 19.71 -22.60
C ILE A 226 9.81 19.85 -23.40
N LYS A 227 9.88 19.26 -24.59
CA LYS A 227 11.05 19.35 -25.45
C LYS A 227 11.33 20.80 -25.92
N ALA A 228 10.30 21.57 -26.21
CA ALA A 228 10.44 22.94 -26.60
C ALA A 228 10.88 23.85 -25.43
N GLU A 229 10.41 23.57 -24.23
CA GLU A 229 10.78 24.26 -23.00
C GLU A 229 12.17 23.83 -22.51
N GLY A 230 12.48 22.54 -22.53
CA GLY A 230 13.77 21.97 -22.12
C GLY A 230 14.93 22.30 -23.07
N ALA A 231 14.66 22.67 -24.34
CA ALA A 231 15.70 23.20 -25.24
C ALA A 231 16.26 24.55 -24.77
N ASN A 232 15.64 25.19 -23.77
CA ASN A 232 16.09 26.43 -23.15
C ASN A 232 16.55 26.27 -21.70
N GLN A 233 16.43 25.06 -21.12
CA GLN A 233 16.90 24.77 -19.77
C GLN A 233 18.18 23.92 -19.84
N GLU A 234 19.26 24.41 -19.26
CA GLU A 234 20.45 23.61 -19.02
C GLU A 234 20.06 22.47 -18.08
N THR A 235 20.29 21.24 -18.50
CA THR A 235 19.98 20.00 -17.80
C THR A 235 20.70 19.96 -16.45
N GLY A 236 19.93 19.92 -15.35
CA GLY A 236 20.46 19.75 -13.99
C GLY A 236 21.06 21.03 -13.37
N LYS A 237 21.23 21.04 -12.06
CA LYS A 237 22.16 21.96 -11.38
C LYS A 237 23.52 21.74 -12.02
N ASP A 238 24.24 22.80 -12.38
CA ASP A 238 25.61 22.73 -12.90
C ASP A 238 26.52 22.22 -11.75
N GLN A 239 26.43 20.90 -11.51
CA GLN A 239 27.16 20.24 -10.45
C GLN A 239 28.60 19.99 -10.93
N PRO A 240 29.60 20.44 -10.17
CA PRO A 240 31.01 20.25 -10.54
C PRO A 240 31.45 18.78 -10.50
N VAL A 241 30.66 17.93 -9.84
CA VAL A 241 30.97 16.51 -9.61
C VAL A 241 29.69 15.68 -9.78
N SER A 242 29.72 14.70 -10.68
CA SER A 242 28.68 13.66 -10.72
C SER A 242 29.04 12.52 -9.77
N PRO A 243 28.12 12.02 -8.95
CA PRO A 243 28.41 10.94 -8.03
C PRO A 243 28.73 9.63 -8.78
N VAL A 244 29.74 8.92 -8.27
CA VAL A 244 30.05 7.56 -8.70
C VAL A 244 29.14 6.56 -7.99
N ASN A 245 28.82 6.84 -6.72
CA ASN A 245 27.89 6.04 -5.94
C ASN A 245 26.63 6.87 -5.62
N VAL A 246 25.46 6.31 -5.93
CA VAL A 246 24.15 6.84 -5.53
C VAL A 246 23.44 5.78 -4.71
N ILE A 247 23.25 6.06 -3.42
CA ILE A 247 22.69 5.12 -2.44
C ILE A 247 21.35 5.68 -1.94
N CYS A 248 20.26 5.05 -2.34
CA CYS A 248 18.91 5.43 -1.90
C CYS A 248 18.43 4.45 -0.83
N ILE A 249 18.18 4.95 0.36
CA ILE A 249 17.75 4.17 1.53
C ILE A 249 16.32 4.56 1.86
N MET A 250 15.39 3.67 1.61
CA MET A 250 14.05 3.74 2.16
C MET A 250 14.05 2.99 3.50
N ASN A 251 14.08 3.74 4.59
CA ASN A 251 14.15 3.16 5.92
C ASN A 251 12.74 2.90 6.44
N GLU A 252 12.48 1.64 6.76
CA GLU A 252 11.20 1.13 7.26
C GLU A 252 10.68 1.96 8.42
N SER A 253 9.46 2.47 8.30
CA SER A 253 8.74 3.27 9.31
C SER A 253 9.51 4.48 9.85
N LEU A 254 10.53 5.00 9.15
CA LEU A 254 11.31 6.16 9.61
C LEU A 254 10.44 7.42 9.58
N SER A 255 10.06 7.91 10.74
CA SER A 255 9.20 9.10 10.85
C SER A 255 9.47 9.89 12.11
N ASP A 256 9.38 11.21 11.99
CA ASP A 256 9.34 12.13 13.12
C ASP A 256 7.87 12.38 13.52
N LEU A 257 7.42 11.75 14.59
CA LEU A 257 6.02 11.84 15.04
C LEU A 257 5.64 13.27 15.49
N SER A 258 6.61 14.15 15.72
CA SER A 258 6.36 15.54 16.08
C SER A 258 5.70 16.36 14.96
N VAL A 259 5.67 15.84 13.73
CA VAL A 259 4.90 16.44 12.62
C VAL A 259 3.38 16.40 12.85
N VAL A 260 2.90 15.50 13.70
CA VAL A 260 1.47 15.38 14.07
C VAL A 260 1.12 16.27 15.25
N GLY A 261 2.01 16.38 16.25
CA GLY A 261 1.79 17.20 17.43
C GLY A 261 2.98 17.16 18.39
N GLU A 262 3.03 18.10 19.32
CA GLU A 262 4.13 18.21 20.27
C GLU A 262 4.03 17.16 21.40
N PHE A 263 5.15 16.55 21.74
CA PHE A 263 5.32 15.65 22.88
C PHE A 263 6.74 15.71 23.42
N GLU A 264 6.94 15.25 24.64
CA GLU A 264 8.24 15.25 25.31
C GLU A 264 8.77 13.83 25.52
N THR A 265 10.08 13.66 25.35
CA THR A 265 10.79 12.40 25.59
C THR A 265 11.94 12.60 26.58
N ASN A 266 12.42 11.51 27.20
CA ASN A 266 13.56 11.54 28.12
C ASN A 266 14.88 11.97 27.46
N GLN A 267 15.02 11.74 26.14
CA GLN A 267 16.15 12.16 25.29
C GLN A 267 15.71 12.24 23.82
N PRO A 268 16.41 13.03 22.98
CA PRO A 268 16.11 13.09 21.55
C PRO A 268 16.22 11.72 20.88
N TYR A 269 15.29 11.40 19.96
CA TYR A 269 15.29 10.16 19.18
C TYR A 269 15.85 10.33 17.76
N PHE A 270 16.02 11.57 17.28
CA PHE A 270 16.69 11.91 16.00
C PHE A 270 17.78 12.96 16.17
N PRO A 271 18.76 12.80 17.08
CA PRO A 271 19.75 13.86 17.35
C PRO A 271 20.64 14.17 16.16
N PHE A 272 21.03 13.18 15.35
CA PHE A 272 21.91 13.35 14.19
C PHE A 272 21.14 13.75 12.94
N ILE A 273 20.13 13.01 12.54
CA ILE A 273 19.28 13.28 11.35
C ILE A 273 18.73 14.71 11.42
N SER A 274 18.22 15.13 12.59
CA SER A 274 17.69 16.48 12.77
C SER A 274 18.75 17.57 12.66
N SER A 275 20.02 17.26 12.94
CA SER A 275 21.12 18.25 12.96
C SER A 275 21.83 18.38 11.61
N LEU A 276 21.71 17.40 10.72
CA LEU A 276 22.44 17.36 9.46
C LEU A 276 22.00 18.48 8.52
N ARG A 277 22.96 19.34 8.11
CA ARG A 277 22.71 20.51 7.25
C ARG A 277 23.72 20.65 6.13
N GLU A 278 25.00 20.39 6.40
CA GLU A 278 26.09 20.58 5.43
C GLU A 278 25.91 19.64 4.26
N ASN A 279 25.99 20.16 3.04
CA ASN A 279 25.81 19.41 1.79
C ASN A 279 24.50 18.60 1.75
N THR A 280 23.43 19.15 2.34
CA THR A 280 22.18 18.39 2.55
C THR A 280 20.98 19.17 2.05
N VAL A 281 20.26 18.60 1.08
CA VAL A 281 18.88 18.96 0.76
C VAL A 281 17.95 18.12 1.61
N ARG A 282 16.92 18.70 2.20
CA ARG A 282 16.04 18.02 3.16
C ARG A 282 14.60 18.51 3.10
N GLY A 283 13.72 17.82 3.77
CA GLY A 283 12.30 18.17 3.91
C GLY A 283 11.49 16.98 4.43
N ASN A 284 10.18 17.02 4.19
CA ASN A 284 9.29 15.90 4.45
C ASN A 284 8.69 15.40 3.13
N LEU A 285 8.50 14.08 3.02
CA LEU A 285 7.71 13.47 1.95
C LEU A 285 6.30 13.16 2.46
N CYS A 286 5.32 13.49 1.64
CA CYS A 286 3.96 13.04 1.81
C CYS A 286 3.83 11.67 1.13
N MET A 287 3.93 10.62 1.92
CA MET A 287 3.96 9.23 1.45
C MET A 287 2.56 8.71 1.13
N PRO A 288 2.39 7.81 0.15
CA PRO A 288 1.07 7.36 -0.27
C PRO A 288 0.34 6.46 0.73
N VAL A 289 0.99 6.06 1.82
CA VAL A 289 0.48 5.07 2.76
C VAL A 289 0.79 5.43 4.21
N PHE A 290 0.03 4.84 5.14
CA PHE A 290 0.20 4.96 6.58
C PHE A 290 0.28 3.56 7.21
N GLY A 291 1.27 3.32 8.06
CA GLY A 291 1.39 2.13 8.90
C GLY A 291 1.65 0.80 8.20
N ALA A 292 1.60 0.77 6.86
CA ALA A 292 1.82 -0.45 6.06
C ALA A 292 1.90 -0.13 4.56
N MET A 293 2.09 -1.16 3.72
CA MET A 293 2.11 -1.05 2.25
C MET A 293 3.37 -0.39 1.68
N THR A 294 4.51 -0.65 2.28
CA THR A 294 5.86 -0.22 1.88
C THR A 294 6.09 -0.24 0.36
N SER A 295 5.59 -1.28 -0.33
CA SER A 295 5.71 -1.42 -1.79
C SER A 295 5.08 -0.29 -2.62
N ASN A 296 4.09 0.43 -2.06
CA ASN A 296 3.49 1.58 -2.74
C ASN A 296 4.38 2.83 -2.63
N SER A 297 5.11 2.96 -1.52
CA SER A 297 6.13 4.00 -1.34
C SER A 297 7.33 3.77 -2.25
N GLU A 298 7.82 2.52 -2.36
CA GLU A 298 8.83 2.13 -3.33
C GLU A 298 8.37 2.46 -4.76
N PHE A 299 7.12 2.16 -5.09
CA PHE A 299 6.55 2.39 -6.41
C PHE A 299 6.55 3.88 -6.78
N GLU A 300 6.04 4.77 -5.91
CA GLU A 300 6.05 6.23 -6.19
C GLU A 300 7.47 6.77 -6.37
N PHE A 301 8.42 6.34 -5.53
CA PHE A 301 9.81 6.76 -5.65
C PHE A 301 10.46 6.29 -6.97
N LEU A 302 10.29 5.01 -7.33
CA LEU A 302 10.97 4.41 -8.49
C LEU A 302 10.33 4.80 -9.82
N THR A 303 9.04 5.17 -9.83
CA THR A 303 8.31 5.46 -11.08
C THR A 303 7.94 6.93 -11.28
N GLY A 304 7.71 7.67 -10.20
CA GLY A 304 7.08 8.99 -10.24
C GLY A 304 5.57 8.95 -10.47
N ASP A 305 4.96 7.76 -10.52
CA ASP A 305 3.52 7.59 -10.73
C ASP A 305 2.78 7.56 -9.39
N SER A 306 1.82 8.47 -9.19
CA SER A 306 1.11 8.56 -7.91
C SER A 306 0.10 7.43 -7.69
N MET A 307 0.11 6.88 -6.48
CA MET A 307 -0.91 5.96 -6.00
C MET A 307 -2.32 6.59 -5.96
N ALA A 308 -2.41 7.92 -5.95
CA ALA A 308 -3.68 8.64 -6.00
C ALA A 308 -4.47 8.36 -7.28
N LEU A 309 -3.80 8.07 -8.38
CA LEU A 309 -4.38 7.77 -9.69
C LEU A 309 -4.63 6.28 -9.93
N LEU A 310 -4.31 5.45 -8.96
CA LEU A 310 -4.58 4.02 -8.99
C LEU A 310 -5.86 3.68 -8.20
N PRO A 311 -6.50 2.55 -8.52
CA PRO A 311 -7.62 2.08 -7.72
C PRO A 311 -7.22 1.93 -6.24
N ALA A 312 -8.01 2.49 -5.33
CA ALA A 312 -7.67 2.57 -3.92
C ALA A 312 -7.38 1.23 -3.28
N GLY A 313 -6.42 1.26 -2.35
CA GLY A 313 -5.96 0.08 -1.65
C GLY A 313 -5.19 -0.91 -2.52
N THR A 314 -4.91 -0.56 -3.79
CA THR A 314 -4.13 -1.40 -4.71
C THR A 314 -2.68 -1.47 -4.23
N SER A 315 -2.07 -2.66 -4.29
CA SER A 315 -0.63 -2.80 -4.28
C SER A 315 -0.12 -2.68 -5.71
N ALA A 316 0.59 -1.61 -6.03
CA ALA A 316 1.11 -1.38 -7.38
C ALA A 316 2.02 -2.52 -7.85
N TYR A 317 2.82 -3.09 -6.97
CA TYR A 317 3.72 -4.21 -7.24
C TYR A 317 3.01 -5.50 -7.66
N GLN A 318 1.74 -5.67 -7.30
CA GLN A 318 0.97 -6.85 -7.69
C GLN A 318 0.32 -6.72 -9.07
N PHE A 319 0.10 -5.48 -9.54
CA PHE A 319 -0.75 -5.28 -10.73
C PHE A 319 -0.16 -4.38 -11.81
N GLN A 320 0.67 -3.39 -11.44
CA GLN A 320 1.03 -2.33 -12.38
C GLN A 320 2.41 -2.55 -13.02
N VAL A 321 3.35 -3.15 -12.27
CA VAL A 321 4.70 -3.36 -12.79
C VAL A 321 4.71 -4.44 -13.85
N LYS A 322 5.25 -4.11 -15.01
CA LYS A 322 5.36 -4.98 -16.19
C LYS A 322 6.82 -5.13 -16.61
N PRO A 323 7.22 -6.27 -17.19
CA PRO A 323 8.58 -6.46 -17.68
C PRO A 323 9.01 -5.36 -18.67
N GLY A 324 10.16 -4.74 -18.41
CA GLY A 324 10.72 -3.67 -19.22
C GLY A 324 10.00 -2.32 -19.08
N MET A 325 9.29 -2.11 -17.97
CA MET A 325 8.77 -0.81 -17.58
C MET A 325 9.92 0.17 -17.38
N LYS A 326 9.81 1.37 -17.95
CA LYS A 326 10.81 2.43 -17.78
C LYS A 326 10.60 3.14 -16.44
N THR A 327 11.63 3.17 -15.62
CA THR A 327 11.60 3.71 -14.26
C THR A 327 12.90 4.46 -13.95
N LEU A 328 13.06 4.97 -12.75
CA LEU A 328 14.32 5.52 -12.25
C LEU A 328 15.48 4.54 -12.46
N VAL A 329 15.24 3.22 -12.26
CA VAL A 329 16.25 2.17 -12.45
C VAL A 329 16.80 2.20 -13.87
N SER A 330 15.92 2.18 -14.88
CA SER A 330 16.35 2.24 -16.28
C SER A 330 17.03 3.58 -16.64
N THR A 331 16.64 4.68 -15.98
CA THR A 331 17.29 5.98 -16.17
C THR A 331 18.73 5.96 -15.62
N MET A 332 18.98 5.27 -14.52
CA MET A 332 20.33 5.07 -13.97
C MET A 332 21.16 4.11 -14.82
N GLU A 333 20.57 2.98 -15.28
CA GLU A 333 21.20 2.02 -16.18
C GLU A 333 21.63 2.69 -17.51
N ASP A 334 20.75 3.48 -18.13
CA ASP A 334 21.01 4.20 -19.38
C ASP A 334 22.18 5.23 -19.22
N GLN A 335 22.56 5.61 -17.99
CA GLN A 335 23.70 6.47 -17.64
C GLN A 335 24.95 5.69 -17.16
N GLY A 336 24.91 4.36 -17.27
CA GLY A 336 26.03 3.47 -17.00
C GLY A 336 26.20 3.07 -15.54
N TYR A 337 25.19 3.24 -14.70
CA TYR A 337 25.20 2.72 -13.33
C TYR A 337 24.87 1.22 -13.32
N ARG A 338 25.63 0.42 -12.58
CA ARG A 338 25.20 -0.90 -12.14
C ARG A 338 24.15 -0.73 -11.06
N THR A 339 23.03 -1.41 -11.20
CA THR A 339 21.84 -1.21 -10.37
C THR A 339 21.61 -2.39 -9.43
N VAL A 340 21.64 -2.13 -8.12
CA VAL A 340 21.51 -3.16 -7.09
C VAL A 340 20.35 -2.82 -6.15
N ALA A 341 19.38 -3.73 -6.04
CA ALA A 341 18.38 -3.67 -4.99
C ALA A 341 18.83 -4.46 -3.77
N VAL A 342 18.56 -3.95 -2.57
CA VAL A 342 18.96 -4.57 -1.29
C VAL A 342 17.78 -4.57 -0.34
N HIS A 343 17.45 -5.75 0.24
CA HIS A 343 16.39 -5.87 1.23
C HIS A 343 16.62 -7.08 2.14
N PRO A 344 16.92 -6.91 3.44
CA PRO A 344 17.24 -7.99 4.36
C PRO A 344 16.03 -8.83 4.78
N TYR A 345 15.22 -9.25 3.81
CA TYR A 345 14.00 -10.03 4.01
C TYR A 345 13.71 -10.94 2.81
N PRO A 346 12.79 -11.96 2.92
CA PRO A 346 12.47 -12.84 1.80
C PRO A 346 12.05 -12.09 0.54
N ARG A 347 12.70 -12.41 -0.56
CA ARG A 347 12.53 -11.75 -1.87
C ARG A 347 11.12 -11.83 -2.47
N GLU A 348 10.33 -12.82 -2.02
CA GLU A 348 8.95 -13.03 -2.47
C GLU A 348 7.98 -12.01 -1.86
N ASN A 349 8.37 -11.33 -0.79
CA ASN A 349 7.53 -10.33 -0.15
C ASN A 349 7.28 -9.16 -1.10
N TRP A 350 6.02 -8.75 -1.17
CA TRP A 350 5.53 -7.78 -2.14
C TRP A 350 5.85 -8.16 -3.60
N ASN A 351 6.20 -9.44 -3.88
CA ASN A 351 6.58 -9.90 -5.22
C ASN A 351 7.85 -9.20 -5.77
N ARG A 352 8.74 -8.73 -4.87
CA ARG A 352 9.94 -7.95 -5.24
C ARG A 352 10.86 -8.68 -6.20
N ASN A 353 11.00 -10.00 -6.09
CA ASN A 353 11.77 -10.81 -7.04
C ASN A 353 11.33 -10.59 -8.50
N TYR A 354 10.02 -10.54 -8.76
CA TYR A 354 9.48 -10.26 -10.10
C TYR A 354 9.54 -8.77 -10.45
N VAL A 355 9.25 -7.90 -9.48
CA VAL A 355 9.14 -6.46 -9.68
C VAL A 355 10.49 -5.85 -9.99
N TYR A 356 11.52 -6.14 -9.22
CA TYR A 356 12.86 -5.60 -9.44
C TYR A 356 13.49 -6.12 -10.75
N GLU A 357 13.30 -7.40 -11.07
CA GLU A 357 13.66 -7.95 -12.40
C GLU A 357 12.91 -7.22 -13.53
N SER A 358 11.61 -6.94 -13.34
CA SER A 358 10.79 -6.25 -14.34
C SER A 358 11.18 -4.78 -14.54
N MET A 359 11.66 -4.10 -13.49
CA MET A 359 12.16 -2.73 -13.54
C MET A 359 13.61 -2.63 -14.07
N GLY A 360 14.34 -3.76 -14.12
CA GLY A 360 15.67 -3.85 -14.73
C GLY A 360 16.84 -3.75 -13.75
N PHE A 361 16.65 -4.00 -12.45
CA PHE A 361 17.80 -4.13 -11.55
C PHE A 361 18.71 -5.28 -11.99
N ASP A 362 20.02 -5.01 -12.04
CA ASP A 362 21.03 -6.01 -12.38
C ASP A 362 21.15 -7.09 -11.31
N GLU A 363 20.95 -6.71 -10.04
CA GLU A 363 21.07 -7.61 -8.90
C GLU A 363 20.03 -7.30 -7.82
N PHE A 364 19.56 -8.35 -7.11
CA PHE A 364 18.74 -8.20 -5.92
C PHE A 364 19.30 -9.04 -4.78
N LEU A 365 19.82 -8.37 -3.75
CA LEU A 365 20.31 -8.95 -2.52
C LEU A 365 19.19 -9.05 -1.49
N ASP A 366 18.78 -10.27 -1.18
CA ASP A 366 17.75 -10.59 -0.19
C ASP A 366 18.34 -11.01 1.16
N GLU A 367 17.52 -11.56 2.06
CA GLU A 367 17.96 -12.02 3.39
C GLU A 367 19.18 -12.93 3.39
N ASN A 368 19.41 -13.67 2.29
CA ASN A 368 20.55 -14.59 2.19
C ASN A 368 21.90 -13.86 2.10
N ALA A 369 21.90 -12.60 1.69
CA ALA A 369 23.12 -11.79 1.64
C ALA A 369 23.57 -11.26 3.02
N PHE A 370 22.77 -11.48 4.07
CA PHE A 370 22.98 -10.97 5.42
C PHE A 370 23.34 -12.05 6.44
N GLU A 371 23.90 -13.17 6.00
CA GLU A 371 24.33 -14.25 6.90
C GLU A 371 25.36 -13.73 7.92
N GLY A 372 25.03 -13.83 9.20
CA GLY A 372 25.88 -13.36 10.30
C GLY A 372 25.69 -11.89 10.69
N ALA A 373 24.82 -11.14 10.02
CA ALA A 373 24.45 -9.79 10.45
C ALA A 373 23.75 -9.78 11.82
N GLN A 374 23.89 -8.68 12.53
CA GLN A 374 23.23 -8.52 13.82
C GLN A 374 21.69 -8.47 13.65
N ILE A 375 21.02 -9.20 14.52
CA ILE A 375 19.54 -9.21 14.58
C ILE A 375 19.11 -8.39 15.80
N LEU A 376 18.31 -7.36 15.55
CA LEU A 376 17.62 -6.59 16.57
C LEU A 376 16.11 -6.85 16.48
N ARG A 377 15.47 -7.15 17.59
CA ARG A 377 14.11 -7.69 17.58
C ARG A 377 14.05 -8.99 16.74
N ALA A 378 13.42 -8.96 15.61
CA ALA A 378 13.25 -10.10 14.69
C ALA A 378 13.94 -9.89 13.33
N TYR A 379 14.64 -8.77 13.12
CA TYR A 379 15.14 -8.33 11.81
C TYR A 379 16.62 -7.98 11.87
N VAL A 380 17.27 -7.97 10.71
CA VAL A 380 18.62 -7.38 10.56
C VAL A 380 18.55 -5.93 10.99
N ASP A 381 19.50 -5.51 11.83
CA ASP A 381 19.55 -4.11 12.27
C ASP A 381 20.04 -3.16 11.16
N ASP A 382 19.75 -1.86 11.28
CA ASP A 382 20.15 -0.89 10.27
C ASP A 382 21.68 -0.78 10.15
N GLN A 383 22.44 -1.04 11.22
CA GLN A 383 23.90 -1.04 11.17
C GLN A 383 24.40 -2.16 10.25
N GLY A 384 23.94 -3.39 10.43
CA GLY A 384 24.31 -4.53 9.61
C GLY A 384 23.82 -4.39 8.16
N ASP A 385 22.68 -3.73 7.95
CA ASP A 385 22.18 -3.40 6.62
C ASP A 385 23.11 -2.38 5.93
N TYR A 386 23.48 -1.30 6.59
CA TYR A 386 24.38 -0.27 6.05
C TYR A 386 25.83 -0.77 5.86
N GLU A 387 26.31 -1.70 6.67
CA GLU A 387 27.58 -2.38 6.44
C GLU A 387 27.58 -3.13 5.10
N LYS A 388 26.44 -3.69 4.68
CA LYS A 388 26.29 -4.31 3.36
C LYS A 388 26.39 -3.28 2.24
N LEU A 389 25.82 -2.08 2.40
CA LEU A 389 25.92 -1.01 1.40
C LEU A 389 27.39 -0.56 1.23
N VAL A 390 28.11 -0.41 2.34
CA VAL A 390 29.56 -0.11 2.33
C VAL A 390 30.33 -1.22 1.62
N GLN A 391 30.05 -2.49 1.95
CA GLN A 391 30.68 -3.64 1.31
C GLN A 391 30.50 -3.61 -0.21
N LEU A 392 29.31 -3.30 -0.72
CA LEU A 392 29.05 -3.20 -2.16
C LEU A 392 29.90 -2.14 -2.86
N VAL A 393 30.17 -1.02 -2.18
CA VAL A 393 31.05 0.03 -2.70
C VAL A 393 32.52 -0.42 -2.65
N GLU A 394 32.97 -1.05 -1.56
CA GLU A 394 34.34 -1.53 -1.39
C GLU A 394 34.70 -2.71 -2.33
N GLU A 395 33.72 -3.53 -2.71
CA GLU A 395 33.90 -4.71 -3.56
C GLU A 395 33.87 -4.39 -5.06
N LYS A 396 33.78 -3.12 -5.47
CA LYS A 396 33.87 -2.73 -6.87
C LYS A 396 35.26 -3.07 -7.42
N ASP A 397 35.31 -3.70 -8.59
CA ASP A 397 36.55 -4.03 -9.27
C ASP A 397 37.27 -2.76 -9.81
N ASP A 398 36.52 -1.73 -10.17
CA ASP A 398 36.99 -0.45 -10.68
C ASP A 398 36.39 0.69 -9.84
N PRO A 399 37.20 1.57 -9.22
CA PRO A 399 36.69 2.74 -8.49
C PRO A 399 35.85 3.71 -9.34
N GLU A 400 36.00 3.69 -10.66
CA GLU A 400 35.20 4.49 -11.60
C GLU A 400 33.88 3.81 -11.98
N GLU A 401 33.66 2.56 -11.56
CA GLU A 401 32.36 1.87 -11.75
C GLU A 401 31.26 2.64 -11.02
N LYS A 402 30.28 3.09 -11.80
CA LYS A 402 29.11 3.77 -11.25
C LYS A 402 28.15 2.78 -10.61
N LEU A 403 27.73 3.05 -9.38
CA LEU A 403 26.87 2.15 -8.61
C LEU A 403 25.63 2.88 -8.11
N PHE A 404 24.46 2.36 -8.48
CA PHE A 404 23.17 2.77 -7.92
C PHE A 404 22.64 1.66 -7.01
N ILE A 405 22.43 1.97 -5.74
CA ILE A 405 21.86 1.06 -4.75
C ILE A 405 20.50 1.59 -4.32
N PHE A 406 19.47 0.76 -4.40
CA PHE A 406 18.19 0.99 -3.76
C PHE A 406 18.01 0.01 -2.61
N ASN A 407 18.10 0.52 -1.39
CA ASN A 407 17.99 -0.26 -0.15
C ASN A 407 16.65 -0.01 0.54
N VAL A 408 15.99 -1.10 0.95
CA VAL A 408 14.78 -1.07 1.78
C VAL A 408 15.09 -1.79 3.08
N THR A 409 15.17 -1.07 4.20
CA THR A 409 15.48 -1.68 5.50
C THR A 409 14.29 -2.45 6.09
N MET A 410 14.48 -3.14 7.22
CA MET A 410 13.40 -3.95 7.82
C MET A 410 13.31 -3.81 9.35
N LYS A 411 14.34 -3.27 10.01
CA LYS A 411 14.45 -3.28 11.48
C LYS A 411 13.24 -2.69 12.20
N ASN A 412 12.69 -1.59 11.69
CA ASN A 412 11.63 -0.84 12.35
C ASN A 412 10.22 -1.36 12.05
N HIS A 413 10.10 -2.45 11.29
CA HIS A 413 8.79 -3.04 10.94
C HIS A 413 7.93 -3.29 12.19
N GLY A 414 6.61 -3.11 12.06
CA GLY A 414 5.62 -3.20 13.12
C GLY A 414 5.71 -4.43 14.04
N GLY A 415 4.81 -4.52 15.01
CA GLY A 415 4.85 -5.50 16.10
C GLY A 415 5.45 -4.91 17.38
N TYR A 416 5.23 -3.62 17.59
CA TYR A 416 5.78 -2.87 18.74
C TYR A 416 5.18 -3.27 20.09
N GLU A 417 4.09 -4.02 20.12
CA GLU A 417 3.49 -4.61 21.32
C GLU A 417 4.31 -5.77 21.90
N THR A 418 5.24 -6.34 21.10
CA THR A 418 6.07 -7.47 21.51
C THR A 418 7.34 -6.98 22.21
N GLN A 419 7.61 -7.51 23.41
CA GLN A 419 8.87 -7.28 24.09
C GLN A 419 9.92 -8.30 23.63
N TYR A 420 11.13 -7.82 23.34
CA TYR A 420 12.24 -8.62 22.85
C TYR A 420 13.40 -8.60 23.85
N GLU A 421 14.01 -9.77 24.11
CA GLU A 421 15.18 -9.89 25.00
C GLU A 421 16.46 -9.25 24.43
N ASN A 422 16.52 -9.10 23.11
CA ASN A 422 17.66 -8.51 22.38
C ASN A 422 17.44 -7.05 21.98
N PHE A 423 16.52 -6.35 22.64
CA PHE A 423 16.25 -4.94 22.41
C PHE A 423 16.09 -4.19 23.74
N ASP A 424 16.89 -3.16 23.94
CA ASP A 424 16.85 -2.31 25.12
C ASP A 424 16.13 -0.99 24.79
N GLN A 425 15.00 -0.74 25.44
CA GLN A 425 14.27 0.51 25.31
C GLN A 425 15.09 1.66 25.92
N GLN A 426 15.43 2.66 25.12
CA GLN A 426 16.27 3.80 25.50
C GLN A 426 15.49 5.12 25.55
N VAL A 427 14.44 5.23 24.74
CA VAL A 427 13.60 6.41 24.64
C VAL A 427 12.19 6.08 25.13
N TRP A 428 11.60 6.99 25.87
CA TRP A 428 10.22 6.91 26.33
C TRP A 428 9.61 8.31 26.46
N LEU A 429 8.31 8.37 26.38
CA LEU A 429 7.51 9.56 26.57
C LEU A 429 7.61 10.04 28.03
N THR A 430 7.57 11.35 28.24
CA THR A 430 7.62 11.98 29.56
C THR A 430 6.41 12.87 29.82
N GLY A 431 6.34 13.48 31.00
CA GLY A 431 5.25 14.39 31.38
C GLY A 431 3.90 13.67 31.49
N GLU A 432 2.88 14.23 30.87
CA GLU A 432 1.51 13.67 30.94
C GLU A 432 1.34 12.34 30.17
N LEU A 433 2.26 12.04 29.24
CA LEU A 433 2.22 10.84 28.41
C LEU A 433 3.03 9.67 28.99
N GLU A 434 3.78 9.89 30.08
CA GLU A 434 4.68 8.89 30.66
C GLU A 434 3.96 7.57 30.98
N GLY A 435 4.43 6.47 30.35
CA GLY A 435 3.96 5.12 30.58
C GLY A 435 2.57 4.79 30.00
N LYS A 436 1.96 5.70 29.22
CA LYS A 436 0.66 5.45 28.59
C LYS A 436 0.76 4.63 27.29
N TYR A 437 1.81 4.84 26.50
CA TYR A 437 1.95 4.36 25.14
C TYR A 437 3.23 3.53 24.95
N PRO A 438 3.24 2.25 25.38
CA PRO A 438 4.44 1.42 25.34
C PRO A 438 4.89 1.04 23.94
N GLN A 439 3.99 0.99 22.93
CA GLN A 439 4.39 0.76 21.54
C GLN A 439 5.11 1.96 20.98
N THR A 440 4.61 3.16 21.27
CA THR A 440 5.26 4.42 20.91
C THR A 440 6.65 4.53 21.55
N ASP A 441 6.80 4.19 22.83
CA ASP A 441 8.09 4.18 23.51
C ASP A 441 9.09 3.21 22.85
N GLN A 442 8.64 2.03 22.46
CA GLN A 442 9.46 1.07 21.73
C GLN A 442 9.87 1.62 20.37
N TYR A 443 8.93 2.18 19.62
CA TYR A 443 9.18 2.78 18.32
C TYR A 443 10.18 3.94 18.39
N LEU A 444 10.05 4.86 19.32
CA LEU A 444 10.98 5.99 19.51
C LEU A 444 12.41 5.51 19.82
N SER A 445 12.54 4.41 20.55
CA SER A 445 13.85 3.78 20.79
C SER A 445 14.46 3.20 19.52
N LEU A 446 13.65 2.61 18.62
CA LEU A 446 14.09 2.14 17.31
C LEU A 446 14.55 3.30 16.42
N MET A 447 13.90 4.46 16.51
CA MET A 447 14.31 5.66 15.77
C MET A 447 15.69 6.16 16.20
N LEU A 448 15.99 6.09 17.49
CA LEU A 448 17.34 6.43 18.00
C LEU A 448 18.41 5.47 17.46
N GLU A 449 18.10 4.17 17.37
CA GLU A 449 19.01 3.18 16.77
C GLU A 449 19.23 3.45 15.27
N SER A 450 18.17 3.82 14.52
CA SER A 450 18.29 4.22 13.10
C SER A 450 19.13 5.48 12.92
N ASP A 451 18.95 6.49 13.79
CA ASP A 451 19.72 7.73 13.79
C ASP A 451 21.22 7.46 14.00
N GLN A 452 21.54 6.56 14.92
CA GLN A 452 22.95 6.17 15.22
C GLN A 452 23.56 5.38 14.05
N ALA A 453 22.82 4.45 13.46
CA ALA A 453 23.30 3.69 12.30
C ALA A 453 23.51 4.61 11.10
N PHE A 454 22.60 5.55 10.85
CA PHE A 454 22.75 6.50 9.76
C PHE A 454 23.93 7.46 10.00
N ARG A 455 24.14 7.89 11.24
CA ARG A 455 25.32 8.66 11.59
C ARG A 455 26.61 7.93 11.23
N TRP A 456 26.72 6.64 11.57
CA TRP A 456 27.88 5.82 11.23
C TRP A 456 28.10 5.76 9.71
N LEU A 457 27.03 5.58 8.92
CA LEU A 457 27.11 5.54 7.46
C LEU A 457 27.63 6.87 6.89
N ILE A 458 27.11 7.99 7.35
CA ILE A 458 27.58 9.32 6.92
C ILE A 458 29.05 9.55 7.32
N GLU A 459 29.44 9.21 8.57
CA GLU A 459 30.83 9.31 9.03
C GLU A 459 31.77 8.45 8.18
N TYR A 460 31.35 7.28 7.70
CA TYR A 460 32.11 6.45 6.77
C TYR A 460 32.31 7.18 5.42
N PHE A 461 31.23 7.60 4.76
CA PHE A 461 31.32 8.21 3.43
C PHE A 461 31.91 9.61 3.44
N GLN A 462 31.89 10.35 4.55
CA GLN A 462 32.66 11.60 4.69
C GLN A 462 34.17 11.40 4.51
N ASN A 463 34.69 10.21 4.77
CA ASN A 463 36.09 9.86 4.62
C ASN A 463 36.38 9.04 3.35
N CYS A 464 35.37 8.83 2.49
CA CYS A 464 35.52 8.15 1.21
C CYS A 464 35.93 9.14 0.12
N ASP A 465 36.94 8.77 -0.68
CA ASP A 465 37.41 9.60 -1.79
C ASP A 465 36.48 9.58 -3.01
N GLU A 466 35.61 8.57 -3.12
CA GLU A 466 34.65 8.45 -4.21
C GLU A 466 33.47 9.39 -4.00
N PRO A 467 33.11 10.22 -5.00
CA PRO A 467 31.93 11.07 -4.91
C PRO A 467 30.67 10.23 -4.69
N THR A 468 30.03 10.41 -3.55
CA THR A 468 28.89 9.62 -3.12
C THR A 468 27.72 10.52 -2.73
N MET A 469 26.54 10.19 -3.24
CA MET A 469 25.26 10.74 -2.82
C MET A 469 24.48 9.70 -2.02
N ILE A 470 23.92 10.09 -0.87
CA ILE A 470 23.04 9.26 -0.06
C ILE A 470 21.68 9.95 0.05
N VAL A 471 20.62 9.25 -0.34
CA VAL A 471 19.23 9.64 -0.17
C VAL A 471 18.64 8.77 0.93
N LEU A 472 18.17 9.38 2.02
CA LEU A 472 17.46 8.70 3.11
C LEU A 472 16.02 9.21 3.16
N PHE A 473 15.05 8.31 3.26
CA PHE A 473 13.64 8.68 3.49
C PHE A 473 12.88 7.54 4.18
N GLY A 474 11.78 7.90 4.86
CA GLY A 474 10.88 6.91 5.44
C GLY A 474 9.80 6.49 4.45
N ASP A 475 9.34 5.24 4.52
CA ASP A 475 8.28 4.71 3.65
C ASP A 475 6.86 5.06 4.11
N HIS A 476 6.64 5.16 5.41
CA HIS A 476 5.39 5.58 6.06
C HIS A 476 5.61 5.85 7.54
N GLN A 477 4.61 6.43 8.20
CA GLN A 477 4.58 6.51 9.67
C GLN A 477 4.28 5.14 10.29
N PRO A 478 4.66 4.90 11.54
CA PRO A 478 4.41 3.63 12.23
C PRO A 478 2.94 3.47 12.61
N ALA A 479 2.46 2.23 12.67
CA ALA A 479 1.22 1.87 13.34
C ALA A 479 1.50 1.63 14.84
N VAL A 480 1.55 2.70 15.62
CA VAL A 480 1.55 2.68 17.09
C VAL A 480 0.14 2.92 17.62
N GLU A 481 -0.04 3.11 18.94
CA GLU A 481 -1.36 3.34 19.53
C GLU A 481 -2.08 4.53 18.88
N ASP A 482 -3.30 4.33 18.36
CA ASP A 482 -4.12 5.40 17.75
C ASP A 482 -4.42 6.52 18.75
N GLU A 483 -4.63 6.17 20.03
CA GLU A 483 -4.89 7.12 21.10
C GLU A 483 -3.68 8.05 21.37
N PHE A 484 -2.46 7.63 21.03
CA PHE A 484 -1.30 8.50 21.09
C PHE A 484 -1.42 9.64 20.06
N PHE A 485 -1.75 9.30 18.82
CA PHE A 485 -1.95 10.31 17.78
C PHE A 485 -3.10 11.26 18.11
N ASP A 486 -4.20 10.74 18.63
CA ASP A 486 -5.35 11.54 19.07
C ASP A 486 -4.96 12.52 20.19
N GLU A 487 -4.14 12.07 21.16
CA GLU A 487 -3.73 12.91 22.29
C GLU A 487 -2.75 14.02 21.87
N ILE A 488 -1.76 13.73 21.00
CA ILE A 488 -0.81 14.75 20.56
C ILE A 488 -1.40 15.73 19.53
N TYR A 489 -2.37 15.29 18.74
CA TYR A 489 -3.10 16.18 17.82
C TYR A 489 -4.14 17.03 18.57
N GLY A 490 -4.67 16.53 19.67
CA GLY A 490 -5.66 17.21 20.53
C GLY A 490 -7.12 16.98 20.11
N GLU A 491 -7.38 16.12 19.15
CA GLU A 491 -8.71 15.70 18.70
C GLU A 491 -8.66 14.28 18.16
N SER A 492 -9.79 13.54 18.22
CA SER A 492 -9.84 12.19 17.63
C SER A 492 -9.55 12.23 16.14
N SER A 493 -8.71 11.31 15.67
CA SER A 493 -8.33 11.15 14.26
C SER A 493 -9.53 11.02 13.32
N ASP A 494 -10.65 10.45 13.80
CA ASP A 494 -11.90 10.34 13.05
C ASP A 494 -12.56 11.70 12.71
N LEU A 495 -12.24 12.75 13.48
CA LEU A 495 -12.80 14.09 13.34
C LEU A 495 -11.88 15.04 12.54
N VAL A 496 -10.65 14.63 12.26
CA VAL A 496 -9.67 15.45 11.56
C VAL A 496 -10.11 15.76 10.13
N HIS A 497 -10.04 17.02 9.74
CA HIS A 497 -10.34 17.41 8.36
C HIS A 497 -9.33 16.79 7.37
N THR A 498 -9.80 16.42 6.19
CA THR A 498 -8.98 15.75 5.15
C THR A 498 -7.66 16.47 4.89
N ARG A 499 -7.66 17.80 4.83
CA ARG A 499 -6.45 18.60 4.61
C ARG A 499 -5.40 18.40 5.72
N ASP A 500 -5.85 18.26 6.98
CA ASP A 500 -4.96 18.17 8.14
C ASP A 500 -4.46 16.73 8.33
N ARG A 501 -5.16 15.74 7.76
CA ARG A 501 -4.74 14.33 7.77
C ARG A 501 -3.41 14.07 7.05
N LEU A 502 -2.97 14.96 6.18
CA LEU A 502 -1.70 14.77 5.47
C LEU A 502 -0.51 14.65 6.43
N MET A 503 -0.57 15.23 7.63
CA MET A 503 0.52 15.12 8.61
C MET A 503 0.80 13.67 9.05
N TRP A 504 -0.21 12.77 9.03
CA TRP A 504 -0.03 11.34 9.28
C TRP A 504 0.72 10.59 8.17
N TYR A 505 0.93 11.23 7.02
CA TYR A 505 1.62 10.66 5.86
C TYR A 505 3.01 11.25 5.67
N LYS A 506 3.44 12.18 6.55
CA LYS A 506 4.74 12.83 6.42
C LYS A 506 5.85 11.98 7.01
N THR A 507 6.91 11.80 6.23
CA THR A 507 8.17 11.19 6.66
C THR A 507 9.33 12.10 6.29
N PRO A 508 10.45 12.14 7.05
CA PRO A 508 11.59 12.95 6.69
C PRO A 508 12.30 12.38 5.45
N PHE A 509 12.93 13.26 4.67
CA PHE A 509 13.91 12.89 3.66
C PHE A 509 15.16 13.75 3.74
N LEU A 510 16.29 13.19 3.31
CA LEU A 510 17.59 13.83 3.16
C LEU A 510 18.23 13.39 1.85
N ILE A 511 18.85 14.33 1.12
CA ILE A 511 19.81 14.07 0.03
C ILE A 511 21.12 14.67 0.50
N TRP A 512 22.05 13.82 0.90
CA TRP A 512 23.37 14.23 1.39
C TRP A 512 24.48 13.79 0.42
N THR A 513 25.52 14.62 0.30
CA THR A 513 26.69 14.30 -0.51
C THR A 513 27.99 14.47 0.29
N ASN A 514 29.00 13.66 -0.01
CA ASN A 514 30.35 13.84 0.55
C ASN A 514 31.19 14.88 -0.22
N TYR A 515 30.60 15.55 -1.18
CA TYR A 515 31.16 16.66 -1.94
C TYR A 515 30.29 17.92 -1.77
N GLU A 516 30.80 19.08 -2.23
CA GLU A 516 30.07 20.36 -2.06
C GLU A 516 28.72 20.33 -2.79
N ASN A 517 27.65 20.53 -2.06
CA ASN A 517 26.28 20.70 -2.55
C ASN A 517 25.58 21.80 -1.76
N GLU A 518 24.65 22.51 -2.40
CA GLU A 518 23.89 23.58 -1.77
C GLU A 518 22.90 22.98 -0.76
N ALA A 519 22.98 23.46 0.48
CA ALA A 519 22.06 23.05 1.51
C ALA A 519 20.71 23.76 1.38
N GLU A 520 19.63 22.99 1.34
CA GLU A 520 18.28 23.52 1.15
C GLU A 520 17.25 22.77 2.00
N ASP A 521 16.23 23.47 2.49
CA ASP A 521 15.06 22.88 3.14
C ASP A 521 13.84 23.15 2.26
N LEU A 522 13.33 22.10 1.62
CA LEU A 522 12.26 22.17 0.62
C LEU A 522 10.86 22.07 1.23
N GLY A 523 10.76 21.91 2.56
CA GLY A 523 9.46 21.72 3.21
C GLY A 523 8.80 20.39 2.83
N ASP A 524 7.51 20.42 2.52
CA ASP A 524 6.72 19.22 2.21
C ASP A 524 6.67 18.95 0.70
N LEU A 525 6.95 17.73 0.29
CA LEU A 525 6.92 17.26 -1.10
C LEU A 525 6.10 15.97 -1.24
N GLY A 526 5.49 15.75 -2.39
CA GLY A 526 4.95 14.43 -2.76
C GLY A 526 6.09 13.43 -3.03
N ALA A 527 5.92 12.19 -2.62
CA ALA A 527 6.92 11.13 -2.81
C ALA A 527 7.31 10.93 -4.29
N ILE A 528 6.38 11.19 -5.20
CA ILE A 528 6.55 11.09 -6.66
C ILE A 528 7.69 11.96 -7.22
N TYR A 529 8.08 13.00 -6.51
CA TYR A 529 9.09 13.96 -6.98
C TYR A 529 10.51 13.56 -6.59
N LEU A 530 10.69 12.73 -5.55
CA LEU A 530 12.01 12.48 -4.94
C LEU A 530 13.00 11.87 -5.92
N GLY A 531 12.58 10.92 -6.78
CA GLY A 531 13.46 10.32 -7.78
C GLY A 531 13.98 11.33 -8.80
N SER A 532 13.11 12.23 -9.28
CA SER A 532 13.49 13.30 -10.20
C SER A 532 14.36 14.36 -9.51
N LEU A 533 14.06 14.69 -8.25
CA LEU A 533 14.88 15.62 -7.45
C LEU A 533 16.28 15.06 -7.21
N MET A 534 16.40 13.75 -6.91
CA MET A 534 17.70 13.07 -6.78
C MET A 534 18.53 13.20 -8.07
N LEU A 535 17.93 12.96 -9.25
CA LEU A 535 18.63 13.14 -10.53
C LEU A 535 19.11 14.59 -10.73
N GLN A 536 18.26 15.56 -10.38
CA GLN A 536 18.59 16.99 -10.47
C GLN A 536 19.77 17.35 -9.56
N GLU A 537 19.73 16.91 -8.28
CA GLU A 537 20.78 17.19 -7.29
C GLU A 537 22.10 16.47 -7.65
N ALA A 538 22.03 15.31 -8.29
CA ALA A 538 23.20 14.58 -8.78
C ALA A 538 23.79 15.16 -10.08
N GLY A 539 23.15 16.12 -10.73
CA GLY A 539 23.55 16.63 -12.06
C GLY A 539 23.47 15.55 -13.14
N LEU A 540 22.57 14.60 -13.01
CA LEU A 540 22.36 13.51 -13.95
C LEU A 540 21.32 13.86 -15.04
N GLU A 541 21.38 13.14 -16.17
CA GLU A 541 20.41 13.31 -17.23
C GLU A 541 19.01 12.85 -16.77
N MET A 542 17.99 13.57 -17.23
CA MET A 542 16.59 13.33 -16.90
C MET A 542 15.79 12.94 -18.14
N THR A 543 14.78 12.09 -17.95
CA THR A 543 13.77 11.85 -18.98
C THR A 543 12.83 13.04 -19.12
N PRO A 544 12.09 13.19 -20.22
CA PRO A 544 11.01 14.17 -20.33
C PRO A 544 10.01 14.10 -19.18
N TYR A 545 9.70 12.89 -18.71
CA TYR A 545 8.80 12.68 -17.58
C TYR A 545 9.38 13.21 -16.25
N ASN A 546 10.68 13.01 -15.99
CA ASN A 546 11.32 13.61 -14.82
C ASN A 546 11.28 15.15 -14.88
N SER A 547 11.52 15.73 -16.06
CA SER A 547 11.42 17.19 -16.26
C SER A 547 10.00 17.70 -16.00
N PHE A 548 8.98 16.99 -16.51
CA PHE A 548 7.58 17.31 -16.24
C PHE A 548 7.26 17.28 -14.73
N LEU A 549 7.74 16.25 -14.01
CA LEU A 549 7.52 16.15 -12.58
C LEU A 549 8.16 17.32 -11.81
N LEU A 550 9.38 17.72 -12.17
CA LEU A 550 10.03 18.85 -11.51
C LEU A 550 9.32 20.19 -11.80
N GLU A 551 8.83 20.39 -13.03
CA GLU A 551 8.00 21.57 -13.34
C GLU A 551 6.68 21.54 -12.55
N MET A 552 6.04 20.38 -12.45
CA MET A 552 4.81 20.22 -11.68
C MET A 552 5.05 20.47 -10.18
N LYS A 553 6.21 20.07 -9.64
CA LYS A 553 6.63 20.34 -8.25
C LYS A 553 6.66 21.83 -7.92
N GLU A 554 7.07 22.69 -8.89
CA GLU A 554 7.10 24.14 -8.68
C GLU A 554 5.69 24.76 -8.59
N GLU A 555 4.66 24.09 -9.10
CA GLU A 555 3.27 24.54 -9.02
C GLU A 555 2.51 23.86 -7.87
N LEU A 556 2.68 22.54 -7.77
CA LEU A 556 2.01 21.65 -6.84
C LEU A 556 3.04 20.74 -6.13
N PRO A 557 3.78 21.25 -5.14
CA PRO A 557 4.81 20.47 -4.45
C PRO A 557 4.27 19.20 -3.78
N VAL A 558 2.99 19.15 -3.47
CA VAL A 558 2.36 17.95 -2.93
C VAL A 558 1.19 17.51 -3.78
N ILE A 559 1.30 16.32 -4.37
CA ILE A 559 0.20 15.53 -4.93
C ILE A 559 0.11 14.25 -4.12
N HIS A 560 -1.06 13.99 -3.56
CA HIS A 560 -1.31 12.87 -2.67
C HIS A 560 -2.75 12.37 -2.85
N MET A 561 -3.05 11.15 -2.41
CA MET A 561 -4.42 10.62 -2.46
C MET A 561 -5.46 11.50 -1.71
N LEU A 562 -5.03 12.29 -0.74
CA LEU A 562 -5.88 13.23 -0.01
C LEU A 562 -6.16 14.54 -0.78
N GLY A 563 -5.50 14.79 -1.90
CA GLY A 563 -5.56 16.03 -2.69
C GLY A 563 -4.18 16.60 -2.96
N GLY A 564 -4.08 17.89 -3.27
CA GLY A 564 -2.82 18.57 -3.52
C GLY A 564 -2.65 19.85 -2.70
N TYR A 565 -1.41 20.30 -2.61
CA TYR A 565 -1.05 21.60 -2.03
C TYR A 565 -0.20 22.38 -3.02
N ASP A 566 -0.47 23.68 -3.13
CA ASP A 566 0.36 24.58 -3.92
C ASP A 566 1.55 25.13 -3.10
N GLN A 567 2.41 25.92 -3.76
CA GLN A 567 3.57 26.56 -3.13
C GLN A 567 3.23 27.49 -1.97
N GLU A 568 2.00 28.00 -1.93
CA GLU A 568 1.52 28.88 -0.86
C GLU A 568 0.91 28.09 0.32
N GLY A 569 0.85 26.74 0.21
CA GLY A 569 0.25 25.85 1.19
C GLY A 569 -1.28 25.79 1.15
N ASN A 570 -1.90 26.24 0.06
CA ASN A 570 -3.33 26.10 -0.14
C ASN A 570 -3.67 24.65 -0.50
N TYR A 571 -4.65 24.08 0.21
CA TYR A 571 -5.15 22.74 -0.06
C TYR A 571 -6.24 22.72 -1.13
N TYR A 572 -6.15 21.75 -2.03
CA TYR A 572 -7.14 21.44 -3.06
C TYR A 572 -7.54 19.96 -2.97
N SER A 573 -8.85 19.69 -2.86
CA SER A 573 -9.35 18.31 -3.04
C SER A 573 -9.21 17.86 -4.49
N TRP A 574 -9.27 16.55 -4.76
CA TRP A 574 -9.26 16.03 -6.13
C TRP A 574 -10.38 16.62 -6.99
N GLU A 575 -11.61 16.75 -6.45
CA GLU A 575 -12.73 17.42 -7.16
C GLU A 575 -12.39 18.86 -7.56
N GLN A 576 -11.62 19.57 -6.72
CA GLN A 576 -11.18 20.94 -7.04
C GLN A 576 -10.05 20.95 -8.08
N LEU A 577 -9.08 20.02 -7.99
CA LEU A 577 -7.97 19.91 -8.96
C LEU A 577 -8.48 19.52 -10.35
N GLU A 578 -9.43 18.62 -10.45
CA GLU A 578 -10.10 18.20 -11.69
C GLU A 578 -11.06 19.26 -12.25
N GLY A 579 -11.38 20.30 -11.48
CA GLY A 579 -12.33 21.35 -11.90
C GLY A 579 -11.73 22.31 -12.93
N GLU A 580 -12.40 22.51 -14.09
CA GLU A 580 -11.96 23.38 -15.20
C GLU A 580 -11.56 24.80 -14.80
N ASN A 581 -12.04 25.31 -13.65
CA ASN A 581 -11.71 26.64 -13.13
C ASN A 581 -10.48 26.65 -12.21
N ASN A 582 -9.89 25.52 -11.90
CA ASN A 582 -8.70 25.42 -11.06
C ASN A 582 -7.47 25.84 -11.90
N PRO A 583 -6.55 26.66 -11.39
CA PRO A 583 -5.37 27.08 -12.14
C PRO A 583 -4.45 25.90 -12.51
N TYR A 584 -4.49 24.83 -11.74
CA TYR A 584 -3.64 23.64 -11.91
C TYR A 584 -4.32 22.53 -12.73
N HIS A 585 -5.58 22.69 -13.13
CA HIS A 585 -6.38 21.68 -13.84
C HIS A 585 -5.63 21.07 -15.03
N SER A 586 -5.08 21.90 -15.92
CA SER A 586 -4.35 21.39 -17.09
C SER A 586 -3.11 20.58 -16.73
N ARG A 587 -2.38 21.00 -15.70
CA ARG A 587 -1.17 20.27 -15.25
C ARG A 587 -1.54 18.91 -14.64
N VAL A 588 -2.63 18.85 -13.90
CA VAL A 588 -3.14 17.60 -13.29
C VAL A 588 -3.70 16.66 -14.38
N GLU A 589 -4.44 17.20 -15.38
CA GLU A 589 -4.93 16.42 -16.52
C GLU A 589 -3.77 15.83 -17.33
N ASP A 590 -2.72 16.61 -17.63
CA ASP A 590 -1.52 16.13 -18.29
C ASP A 590 -0.84 15.01 -17.48
N TYR A 591 -0.76 15.15 -16.16
CA TYR A 591 -0.19 14.13 -15.28
C TYR A 591 -1.02 12.84 -15.25
N GLU A 592 -2.34 12.94 -15.16
CA GLU A 592 -3.26 11.79 -15.25
C GLU A 592 -3.09 11.03 -16.57
N ASP A 593 -2.97 11.76 -17.67
CA ASP A 593 -2.76 11.20 -19.01
C ASP A 593 -1.41 10.47 -19.09
N LEU A 594 -0.33 11.06 -18.55
CA LEU A 594 1.00 10.44 -18.52
C LEU A 594 1.02 9.17 -17.68
N VAL A 595 0.47 9.20 -16.47
CA VAL A 595 0.37 8.01 -15.58
C VAL A 595 -0.50 6.93 -16.21
N TYR A 596 -1.63 7.29 -16.83
CA TYR A 596 -2.46 6.33 -17.55
C TYR A 596 -1.70 5.68 -18.72
N ASN A 597 -0.95 6.47 -19.50
CA ASN A 597 -0.12 5.95 -20.58
C ASN A 597 0.95 4.99 -20.07
N HIS A 598 1.62 5.35 -18.98
CA HIS A 598 2.70 4.56 -18.41
C HIS A 598 2.21 3.21 -17.86
N LEU A 599 1.09 3.22 -17.12
CA LEU A 599 0.64 2.06 -16.35
C LEU A 599 -0.40 1.20 -17.08
N PHE A 600 -1.32 1.80 -17.82
CA PHE A 600 -2.54 1.14 -18.27
C PHE A 600 -2.65 0.99 -19.79
N ASP A 601 -2.02 1.88 -20.59
CA ASP A 601 -2.07 1.74 -22.04
C ASP A 601 -1.16 0.60 -22.51
N SER A 602 -1.65 -0.15 -23.49
CA SER A 602 -0.84 -1.17 -24.18
C SER A 602 0.21 -0.57 -25.11
N SER A 603 0.06 0.71 -25.45
CA SER A 603 0.90 1.48 -26.35
C SER A 603 1.60 2.63 -25.63
N VAL A 604 2.51 2.26 -24.70
CA VAL A 604 3.31 3.25 -23.95
C VAL A 604 4.14 4.09 -24.92
N TYR A 605 4.05 5.42 -24.78
CA TYR A 605 4.89 6.34 -25.55
C TYR A 605 6.29 6.43 -24.90
N ARG A 606 7.13 5.46 -25.23
CA ARG A 606 8.48 5.28 -24.62
C ARG A 606 9.37 6.52 -24.62
N PRO A 607 9.38 7.41 -25.64
CA PRO A 607 10.21 8.62 -25.59
C PRO A 607 9.96 9.52 -24.39
N MET A 608 8.74 9.50 -23.79
CA MET A 608 8.43 10.24 -22.59
C MET A 608 9.21 9.75 -21.35
N PHE A 609 9.46 8.43 -21.28
CA PHE A 609 10.03 7.73 -20.14
C PHE A 609 11.47 7.24 -20.38
N SER A 610 12.14 7.73 -21.41
CA SER A 610 13.55 7.42 -21.73
C SER A 610 14.35 8.71 -21.81
N LEU A 611 15.67 8.61 -21.62
CA LEU A 611 16.56 9.75 -21.80
C LEU A 611 16.41 10.37 -23.20
N TRP A 612 16.67 11.67 -23.31
CA TRP A 612 16.62 12.36 -24.58
C TRP A 612 17.57 11.70 -25.60
N GLU A 613 17.03 11.39 -26.80
CA GLU A 613 17.91 10.96 -27.89
C GLU A 613 18.91 12.08 -28.18
N SER A 614 20.20 11.81 -27.98
CA SER A 614 21.25 12.73 -28.41
C SER A 614 21.06 12.96 -29.91
N PRO A 615 21.04 14.22 -30.40
CA PRO A 615 21.11 14.44 -31.82
C PRO A 615 22.36 13.72 -32.34
N GLU A 616 22.16 12.78 -33.26
CA GLU A 616 23.25 11.95 -33.83
C GLU A 616 24.48 12.82 -34.10
N LYS A 617 25.63 12.43 -33.48
CA LYS A 617 26.95 13.01 -33.77
C LYS A 617 27.42 12.63 -35.14
#